data_0226cfb37ca4ee80165653c13855e3b8
#
_entry.id   0226cfb37ca4ee80165653c13855e3b8
#
_cell.length_a   1.000
_cell.length_b   1.000
_cell.length_c   1.000
_cell.angle_alpha   90.00
_cell.angle_beta   90.00
_cell.angle_gamma   90.00
#
_symmetry.space_group_name_H-M   'P 1'
#
loop_
_entity.id
_entity.type
_entity.pdbx_description
1 polymer ?
#
loop_
_entity_poly.entity_id
_entity_poly.type
_entity_poly.pdbx_seq_one_letter_code
_entity_poly.pdbx_strand_id
1 'polypeptide(L)'
;PQVVRPVPITANAKPHVVVPASFNQAQDVADKFKTNQPVVMNLQGADRELSRRLIASASGLCYGLGGQMERLVNQGYLLTPGNVEVSADERRRLEERGYEP
;
A
#
# COMPACT_ATOMS: atom_id res chain seq x y z
N PRO A 1 21.08 8.62 -30.94
CA PRO A 1 20.28 9.25 -29.87
C PRO A 1 19.65 8.20 -28.99
N GLN A 2 19.76 8.40 -27.73
CA GLN A 2 19.20 7.47 -26.77
C GLN A 2 17.72 7.78 -26.58
N VAL A 3 16.88 6.77 -26.77
CA VAL A 3 15.47 6.91 -26.55
C VAL A 3 15.21 6.54 -25.10
N VAL A 4 14.79 7.53 -24.31
CA VAL A 4 14.38 7.26 -22.94
C VAL A 4 12.94 6.81 -22.99
N ARG A 5 12.71 5.54 -22.65
CA ARG A 5 11.35 5.05 -22.51
C ARG A 5 10.83 5.43 -21.15
N PRO A 6 9.71 6.15 -21.07
CA PRO A 6 9.11 6.37 -19.75
C PRO A 6 8.65 5.03 -19.19
N VAL A 7 8.82 4.86 -17.90
CA VAL A 7 8.29 3.69 -17.21
C VAL A 7 6.77 3.76 -17.30
N PRO A 8 6.10 2.73 -17.85
CA PRO A 8 4.64 2.78 -17.94
C PRO A 8 4.01 2.88 -16.56
N ILE A 9 3.03 3.78 -16.44
CA ILE A 9 2.23 3.86 -15.23
C ILE A 9 1.15 2.79 -15.35
N THR A 10 1.10 1.89 -14.37
CA THR A 10 0.04 0.89 -14.31
C THR A 10 -1.20 1.53 -13.72
N ALA A 11 -2.20 1.80 -14.56
CA ALA A 11 -3.46 2.37 -14.13
C ALA A 11 -4.40 1.26 -13.68
N ASN A 12 -5.31 1.59 -12.77
CA ASN A 12 -6.34 0.68 -12.27
C ASN A 12 -5.77 -0.58 -11.60
N ALA A 13 -4.59 -0.47 -11.04
CA ALA A 13 -4.00 -1.58 -10.31
C ALA A 13 -4.85 -1.89 -9.08
N LYS A 14 -5.05 -3.19 -8.83
CA LYS A 14 -5.78 -3.64 -7.65
C LYS A 14 -4.80 -3.81 -6.51
N PRO A 15 -5.00 -3.10 -5.41
CA PRO A 15 -4.11 -3.26 -4.26
C PRO A 15 -4.24 -4.64 -3.62
N HIS A 16 -3.12 -5.13 -3.15
CA HIS A 16 -3.09 -6.34 -2.33
C HIS A 16 -3.41 -5.94 -0.90
N VAL A 17 -4.39 -6.59 -0.29
CA VAL A 17 -4.81 -6.25 1.08
C VAL A 17 -4.09 -7.14 2.08
N VAL A 18 -3.49 -6.52 3.09
CA VAL A 18 -2.86 -7.21 4.19
C VAL A 18 -3.60 -6.83 5.47
N VAL A 19 -4.00 -7.85 6.24
CA VAL A 19 -4.66 -7.66 7.55
C VAL A 19 -3.67 -8.18 8.60
N PRO A 20 -2.73 -7.35 9.06
CA PRO A 20 -1.64 -7.86 9.88
C PRO A 20 -2.08 -8.19 11.29
N ALA A 21 -1.68 -9.36 11.77
CA ALA A 21 -1.88 -9.80 13.16
C ALA A 21 -0.63 -9.59 13.99
N SER A 22 0.52 -9.42 13.35
CA SER A 22 1.80 -9.19 14.03
C SER A 22 2.70 -8.34 13.15
N PHE A 23 3.78 -7.83 13.75
CA PHE A 23 4.75 -7.03 13.01
C PHE A 23 5.52 -7.84 11.96
N ASN A 24 5.56 -9.15 12.09
CA ASN A 24 6.21 -10.00 11.09
C ASN A 24 5.59 -9.82 9.71
N GLN A 25 4.33 -9.43 9.64
CA GLN A 25 3.65 -9.21 8.36
C GLN A 25 4.05 -7.91 7.67
N ALA A 26 4.87 -7.09 8.31
CA ALA A 26 5.48 -5.95 7.62
C ALA A 26 6.32 -6.41 6.43
N GLN A 27 6.91 -7.60 6.51
CA GLN A 27 7.69 -8.15 5.42
C GLN A 27 6.81 -8.46 4.21
N ASP A 28 5.60 -8.96 4.42
CA ASP A 28 4.66 -9.21 3.32
C ASP A 28 4.33 -7.92 2.58
N VAL A 29 4.12 -6.84 3.33
CA VAL A 29 3.86 -5.52 2.74
C VAL A 29 5.06 -5.09 1.90
N ALA A 30 6.27 -5.20 2.44
CA ALA A 30 7.48 -4.78 1.74
C ALA A 30 7.72 -5.61 0.49
N ASP A 31 7.53 -6.91 0.56
CA ASP A 31 7.76 -7.80 -0.57
C ASP A 31 6.82 -7.49 -1.73
N LYS A 32 5.54 -7.26 -1.44
CA LYS A 32 4.58 -6.90 -2.47
C LYS A 32 4.89 -5.53 -3.05
N PHE A 33 5.19 -4.57 -2.20
CA PHE A 33 5.49 -3.22 -2.64
C PHE A 33 6.70 -3.19 -3.56
N LYS A 34 7.72 -3.97 -3.25
CA LYS A 34 8.95 -4.04 -4.06
C LYS A 34 8.72 -4.64 -5.44
N THR A 35 7.63 -5.38 -5.63
CA THR A 35 7.28 -5.92 -6.94
C THR A 35 6.30 -5.03 -7.70
N ASN A 36 6.23 -3.75 -7.33
CA ASN A 36 5.33 -2.77 -7.94
C ASN A 36 3.85 -3.06 -7.69
N GLN A 37 3.54 -3.77 -6.61
CA GLN A 37 2.16 -4.04 -6.23
C GLN A 37 1.73 -3.00 -5.20
N PRO A 38 0.65 -2.24 -5.44
CA PRO A 38 0.12 -1.40 -4.38
C PRO A 38 -0.45 -2.27 -3.27
N VAL A 39 -0.36 -1.80 -2.05
CA VAL A 39 -0.74 -2.56 -0.86
C VAL A 39 -1.66 -1.72 0.00
N VAL A 40 -2.73 -2.32 0.50
CA VAL A 40 -3.54 -1.73 1.55
C VAL A 40 -3.27 -2.47 2.84
N MET A 41 -2.89 -1.74 3.87
CA MET A 41 -2.82 -2.29 5.22
C MET A 41 -4.14 -2.00 5.92
N ASN A 42 -4.84 -3.06 6.31
CA ASN A 42 -6.05 -2.94 7.10
C ASN A 42 -5.67 -3.07 8.57
N LEU A 43 -5.68 -1.95 9.29
CA LEU A 43 -5.24 -1.91 10.69
C LEU A 43 -6.40 -1.93 11.68
N GLN A 44 -7.61 -2.26 11.22
CA GLN A 44 -8.79 -2.24 12.09
C GLN A 44 -8.67 -3.20 13.27
N GLY A 45 -8.03 -4.35 13.06
CA GLY A 45 -7.84 -5.34 14.11
C GLY A 45 -6.51 -5.26 14.83
N ALA A 46 -5.64 -4.32 14.45
CA ALA A 46 -4.34 -4.16 15.07
C ALA A 46 -4.43 -3.26 16.28
N ASP A 47 -3.73 -3.61 17.36
CA ASP A 47 -3.70 -2.74 18.52
C ASP A 47 -2.86 -1.48 18.22
N ARG A 48 -2.86 -0.55 19.16
CA ARG A 48 -2.24 0.75 18.96
C ARG A 48 -0.73 0.65 18.71
N GLU A 49 -0.06 -0.20 19.46
CA GLU A 49 1.39 -0.36 19.33
C GLU A 49 1.77 -1.00 18.01
N LEU A 50 1.05 -2.06 17.62
CA LEU A 50 1.29 -2.72 16.34
C LEU A 50 1.00 -1.77 15.19
N SER A 51 -0.10 -1.02 15.25
CA SER A 51 -0.46 -0.04 14.21
C SER A 51 0.64 1.00 14.05
N ARG A 52 1.14 1.55 15.17
CA ARG A 52 2.17 2.57 15.13
C ARG A 52 3.46 2.05 14.47
N ARG A 53 3.85 0.83 14.81
CA ARG A 53 5.05 0.22 14.24
C ARG A 53 4.91 -0.05 12.75
N LEU A 54 3.75 -0.54 12.34
CA LEU A 54 3.48 -0.83 10.93
C LEU A 54 3.44 0.46 10.10
N ILE A 55 2.81 1.51 10.63
CA ILE A 55 2.73 2.79 9.94
C ILE A 55 4.14 3.38 9.76
N ALA A 56 4.95 3.34 10.81
CA ALA A 56 6.32 3.84 10.74
C ALA A 56 7.15 3.06 9.72
N SER A 57 7.04 1.73 9.73
CA SER A 57 7.75 0.88 8.79
C SER A 57 7.32 1.15 7.35
N ALA A 58 6.01 1.25 7.11
CA ALA A 58 5.47 1.51 5.78
C ALA A 58 5.87 2.90 5.27
N SER A 59 5.88 3.88 6.15
CA SER A 59 6.31 5.24 5.80
C SER A 59 7.76 5.25 5.33
N GLY A 60 8.64 4.57 6.06
CA GLY A 60 10.04 4.45 5.68
C GLY A 60 10.25 3.72 4.37
N LEU A 61 9.47 2.66 4.15
CA LEU A 61 9.50 1.89 2.91
C LEU A 61 9.13 2.77 1.72
N CYS A 62 8.03 3.50 1.83
CA CYS A 62 7.57 4.38 0.76
C CYS A 62 8.58 5.49 0.48
N TYR A 63 9.11 6.10 1.53
CA TYR A 63 10.11 7.14 1.37
C TYR A 63 11.35 6.61 0.67
N GLY A 64 11.83 5.45 1.08
CA GLY A 64 13.07 4.86 0.54
C GLY A 64 12.94 4.39 -0.89
N LEU A 65 11.76 3.99 -1.31
CA LEU A 65 11.54 3.44 -2.65
C LEU A 65 10.79 4.40 -3.59
N GLY A 66 10.59 5.64 -3.16
CA GLY A 66 9.97 6.64 -4.02
C GLY A 66 8.48 6.46 -4.23
N GLY A 67 7.82 5.77 -3.32
CA GLY A 67 6.38 5.59 -3.39
C GLY A 67 5.62 6.59 -2.54
N GLN A 68 4.33 6.36 -2.39
CA GLN A 68 3.45 7.22 -1.61
C GLN A 68 2.66 6.41 -0.61
N MET A 69 2.30 7.04 0.50
CA MET A 69 1.44 6.44 1.49
C MET A 69 0.28 7.37 1.77
N GLU A 70 -0.92 6.82 1.75
CA GLU A 70 -2.14 7.59 1.92
C GLU A 70 -2.99 6.95 3.00
N ARG A 71 -3.43 7.76 3.95
CA ARG A 71 -4.36 7.29 4.96
C ARG A 71 -5.77 7.28 4.37
N LEU A 72 -6.43 6.14 4.49
CA LEU A 72 -7.81 5.98 4.06
C LEU A 72 -8.72 6.01 5.29
N VAL A 73 -10.03 6.04 5.06
CA VAL A 73 -11.00 5.99 6.17
C VAL A 73 -10.92 4.62 6.86
N ASN A 74 -11.39 4.55 8.10
CA ASN A 74 -11.53 3.29 8.86
C ASN A 74 -10.21 2.53 9.01
N GLN A 75 -9.11 3.27 9.28
CA GLN A 75 -7.81 2.67 9.60
C GLN A 75 -7.21 1.83 8.47
N GLY A 76 -7.48 2.23 7.24
CA GLY A 76 -6.79 1.69 6.09
C GLY A 76 -5.65 2.59 5.67
N TYR A 77 -4.57 2.00 5.17
CA TYR A 77 -3.43 2.74 4.63
C TYR A 77 -3.05 2.17 3.28
N LEU A 78 -3.06 3.03 2.26
CA LEU A 78 -2.71 2.64 0.90
C LEU A 78 -1.28 3.04 0.60
N LEU A 79 -0.47 2.06 0.23
CA LEU A 79 0.90 2.26 -0.21
C LEU A 79 0.96 2.07 -1.71
N THR A 80 1.44 3.07 -2.43
CA THR A 80 1.47 3.03 -3.89
C THR A 80 2.90 3.19 -4.39
N PRO A 81 3.43 2.21 -5.14
CA PRO A 81 4.74 2.39 -5.79
C PRO A 81 4.73 3.57 -6.74
N GLY A 82 5.89 4.18 -7.00
CA GLY A 82 5.99 5.43 -7.72
C GLY A 82 5.46 5.40 -9.15
N ASN A 83 5.41 4.21 -9.77
CA ASN A 83 4.97 4.06 -11.15
C ASN A 83 3.60 3.39 -11.26
N VAL A 84 2.83 3.40 -10.20
CA VAL A 84 1.53 2.72 -10.14
C VAL A 84 0.46 3.72 -9.70
N GLU A 85 -0.70 3.65 -10.31
CA GLU A 85 -1.85 4.45 -9.90
C GLU A 85 -3.00 3.54 -9.50
N VAL A 86 -3.68 3.94 -8.43
CA VAL A 86 -4.92 3.29 -7.99
C VAL A 86 -6.05 4.26 -8.24
N SER A 87 -7.04 3.85 -9.03
CA SER A 87 -8.13 4.72 -9.42
C SER A 87 -9.05 5.05 -8.23
N ALA A 88 -9.81 6.14 -8.38
CA ALA A 88 -10.80 6.51 -7.38
C ALA A 88 -11.86 5.42 -7.21
N ASP A 89 -12.23 4.76 -8.31
CA ASP A 89 -13.18 3.64 -8.27
C ASP A 89 -12.64 2.48 -7.46
N GLU A 90 -11.37 2.16 -7.63
CA GLU A 90 -10.76 1.05 -6.90
C GLU A 90 -10.67 1.38 -5.41
N ARG A 91 -10.34 2.64 -5.07
CA ARG A 91 -10.33 3.08 -3.67
C ARG A 91 -11.72 2.95 -3.05
N ARG A 92 -12.75 3.38 -3.78
CA ARG A 92 -14.12 3.30 -3.30
C ARG A 92 -14.54 1.84 -3.06
N ARG A 93 -14.17 0.94 -3.97
CA ARG A 93 -14.47 -0.48 -3.80
C ARG A 93 -13.80 -1.06 -2.58
N LEU A 94 -12.55 -0.66 -2.32
CA LEU A 94 -11.84 -1.09 -1.12
C LEU A 94 -12.55 -0.64 0.14
N GLU A 95 -12.98 0.63 0.17
CA GLU A 95 -13.69 1.17 1.31
C GLU A 95 -15.03 0.47 1.52
N GLU A 96 -15.77 0.22 0.44
CA GLU A 96 -17.06 -0.47 0.51
C GLU A 96 -16.93 -1.89 1.03
N ARG A 97 -15.82 -2.56 0.72
CA ARG A 97 -15.56 -3.91 1.22
C ARG A 97 -14.90 -3.94 2.58
N GLY A 98 -14.66 -2.79 3.20
CA GLY A 98 -14.00 -2.70 4.49
C GLY A 98 -12.57 -3.21 4.48
N TYR A 99 -11.88 -3.09 3.34
CA TYR A 99 -10.49 -3.51 3.16
C TYR A 99 -10.30 -5.01 3.44
N GLU A 100 -11.25 -5.81 3.01
CA GLU A 100 -11.10 -7.27 3.06
C GLU A 100 -10.27 -7.76 1.87
N PRO A 101 -9.46 -8.80 2.09
CA PRO A 101 -8.64 -9.38 1.02
C PRO A 101 -9.41 -9.90 -0.17
#